data_6d4f563cab13e4b06250bf40a42a3690
#
_entry.id   6d4f563cab13e4b06250bf40a42a3690
#
_cell.length_a   1.000
_cell.length_b   1.000
_cell.length_c   1.000
_cell.angle_alpha   90.00
_cell.angle_beta   90.00
_cell.angle_gamma   90.00
#
_symmetry.space_group_name_H-M   'P 1'
#
loop_
_entity.id
_entity.type
_entity.pdbx_description
1 polymer ?
#
loop_
_entity_poly.entity_id
_entity_poly.type
_entity_poly.pdbx_seq_one_letter_code
_entity_poly.pdbx_strand_id
1 'polypeptide(L)'
;AGALALLALFAANERRRADPLLPLSLLRVPGLAAADVTQLIAMAGFTAMFFFLSLYMETVLHYSALQTGAAYLPLCVGVGIAAGVAGKLVSRVGTRALIIGGLLIAAAGLGLLSRLPGGGSYLADLLPGLVVASLGLGTVFVAVTTAASAGVPAAQAGRAAALISASQQLGAALGLAVLTALATARTSGLLAGGHAPAAALTAGFQRALLGAAVALVAAAVLAVRAANTRDVPAAVPAVPEPAPSAGDAGAEPAPAEPVTR
;
A
#
# COMPACT_ATOMS: atom_id res chain seq x y z
N ALA A 1 -1.79 25.73 -1.01
CA ALA A 1 -0.64 26.54 -0.56
C ALA A 1 -0.19 26.15 0.86
N GLY A 2 -1.08 26.07 1.86
CA GLY A 2 -0.73 25.75 3.25
C GLY A 2 -0.05 24.39 3.47
N ALA A 3 -0.53 23.33 2.82
CA ALA A 3 0.06 21.99 2.93
C ALA A 3 1.50 21.92 2.42
N LEU A 4 1.80 22.61 1.31
CA LEU A 4 3.17 22.69 0.78
C LEU A 4 4.10 23.48 1.71
N ALA A 5 3.61 24.55 2.32
CA ALA A 5 4.37 25.32 3.30
C ALA A 5 4.68 24.47 4.55
N LEU A 6 3.71 23.73 5.08
CA LEU A 6 3.90 22.82 6.20
C LEU A 6 4.87 21.68 5.88
N LEU A 7 4.78 21.09 4.70
CA LEU A 7 5.73 20.08 4.25
C LEU A 7 7.16 20.62 4.10
N ALA A 8 7.30 21.83 3.55
CA ALA A 8 8.59 22.50 3.44
C ALA A 8 9.19 22.82 4.82
N LEU A 9 8.36 23.29 5.75
CA LEU A 9 8.75 23.57 7.12
C LEU A 9 9.17 22.29 7.85
N PHE A 10 8.40 21.22 7.70
CA PHE A 10 8.73 19.90 8.22
C PHE A 10 10.08 19.41 7.68
N ALA A 11 10.25 19.43 6.35
CA ALA A 11 11.50 19.01 5.72
C ALA A 11 12.72 19.85 6.14
N ALA A 12 12.52 21.17 6.33
CA ALA A 12 13.58 22.05 6.81
C ALA A 12 13.94 21.79 8.28
N ASN A 13 12.93 21.52 9.13
CA ASN A 13 13.15 21.16 10.53
C ASN A 13 13.84 19.80 10.67
N GLU A 14 13.43 18.82 9.86
CA GLU A 14 13.97 17.46 9.84
C GLU A 14 15.45 17.43 9.45
N ARG A 15 15.85 18.26 8.48
CA ARG A 15 17.26 18.41 8.06
C ARG A 15 18.17 19.02 9.13
N ARG A 16 17.61 19.74 10.10
CA ARG A 16 18.35 20.43 11.18
C ARG A 16 18.47 19.59 12.45
N ARG A 17 17.74 18.49 12.56
CA ARG A 17 17.78 17.62 13.74
C ARG A 17 18.98 16.68 13.70
N ALA A 18 19.64 16.50 14.84
CA ALA A 18 20.73 15.56 15.01
C ALA A 18 20.24 14.09 14.91
N ASP A 19 18.99 13.82 15.31
CA ASP A 19 18.30 12.53 15.16
C ASP A 19 16.99 12.71 14.39
N PRO A 20 17.03 12.68 13.05
CA PRO A 20 15.86 12.86 12.21
C PRO A 20 14.89 11.69 12.34
N LEU A 21 13.57 11.98 12.38
CA LEU A 21 12.49 10.99 12.40
C LEU A 21 12.48 10.15 11.12
N LEU A 22 12.81 10.79 9.99
CA LEU A 22 12.95 10.16 8.67
C LEU A 22 14.38 10.35 8.15
N PRO A 23 15.33 9.51 8.59
CA PRO A 23 16.70 9.61 8.10
C PRO A 23 16.71 9.31 6.59
N LEU A 24 17.07 10.31 5.78
CA LEU A 24 17.21 10.16 4.32
C LEU A 24 18.21 9.07 3.93
N SER A 25 19.03 8.63 4.89
CA SER A 25 19.90 7.48 4.74
C SER A 25 19.13 6.16 4.53
N LEU A 26 17.90 6.02 5.05
CA LEU A 26 17.04 4.85 4.81
C LEU A 26 16.66 4.74 3.32
N LEU A 27 16.42 5.86 2.63
CA LEU A 27 16.15 5.86 1.19
C LEU A 27 17.39 5.43 0.36
N ARG A 28 18.58 5.44 0.95
CA ARG A 28 19.81 4.94 0.31
C ARG A 28 20.00 3.44 0.48
N VAL A 29 19.19 2.79 1.32
CA VAL A 29 19.20 1.32 1.42
C VAL A 29 18.76 0.76 0.07
N PRO A 30 19.61 -0.09 -0.56
CA PRO A 30 19.31 -0.61 -1.90
C PRO A 30 17.95 -1.30 -1.93
N GLY A 31 17.08 -0.85 -2.83
CA GLY A 31 15.74 -1.41 -3.03
C GLY A 31 14.64 -0.87 -2.12
N LEU A 32 14.93 -0.19 -1.01
CA LEU A 32 13.89 0.36 -0.13
C LEU A 32 13.13 1.49 -0.83
N ALA A 33 13.82 2.42 -1.47
CA ALA A 33 13.19 3.50 -2.24
C ALA A 33 12.30 2.94 -3.37
N ALA A 34 12.74 1.90 -4.07
CA ALA A 34 11.93 1.25 -5.10
C ALA A 34 10.69 0.56 -4.50
N ALA A 35 10.82 -0.04 -3.31
CA ALA A 35 9.70 -0.65 -2.59
C ALA A 35 8.68 0.42 -2.15
N ASP A 36 9.16 1.57 -1.60
CA ASP A 36 8.28 2.68 -1.18
C ASP A 36 7.53 3.30 -2.35
N VAL A 37 8.21 3.57 -3.48
CA VAL A 37 7.56 4.10 -4.70
C VAL A 37 6.56 3.08 -5.26
N THR A 38 6.91 1.79 -5.26
CA THR A 38 6.00 0.72 -5.67
C THR A 38 4.76 0.69 -4.76
N GLN A 39 4.95 0.79 -3.45
CA GLN A 39 3.88 0.84 -2.46
C GLN A 39 2.98 2.06 -2.64
N LEU A 40 3.57 3.24 -2.87
CA LEU A 40 2.83 4.47 -3.13
C LEU A 40 1.90 4.31 -4.35
N ILE A 41 2.42 3.79 -5.47
CA ILE A 41 1.63 3.60 -6.69
C ILE A 41 0.60 2.49 -6.51
N ALA A 42 0.93 1.40 -5.81
CA ALA A 42 -0.01 0.33 -5.52
C ALA A 42 -1.20 0.85 -4.69
N MET A 43 -0.94 1.63 -3.64
CA MET A 43 -2.00 2.21 -2.81
C MET A 43 -2.85 3.22 -3.57
N ALA A 44 -2.26 3.99 -4.50
CA ALA A 44 -3.00 4.86 -5.41
C ALA A 44 -4.06 4.07 -6.21
N GLY A 45 -3.65 2.95 -6.80
CA GLY A 45 -4.55 2.09 -7.57
C GLY A 45 -5.64 1.43 -6.73
N PHE A 46 -5.27 0.88 -5.58
CA PHE A 46 -6.21 0.18 -4.70
C PHE A 46 -7.24 1.11 -4.07
N THR A 47 -6.82 2.27 -3.57
CA THR A 47 -7.76 3.25 -2.99
C THR A 47 -8.75 3.74 -4.02
N ALA A 48 -8.27 4.04 -5.23
CA ALA A 48 -9.14 4.44 -6.33
C ALA A 48 -10.10 3.32 -6.73
N MET A 49 -9.65 2.05 -6.76
CA MET A 49 -10.54 0.92 -7.02
C MET A 49 -11.71 0.89 -6.03
N PHE A 50 -11.44 0.93 -4.73
CA PHE A 50 -12.51 0.93 -3.73
C PHE A 50 -13.46 2.11 -3.90
N PHE A 51 -12.92 3.31 -4.12
CA PHE A 51 -13.73 4.51 -4.29
C PHE A 51 -14.64 4.43 -5.51
N PHE A 52 -14.09 4.13 -6.69
CA PHE A 52 -14.88 4.13 -7.93
C PHE A 52 -15.84 2.95 -8.02
N LEU A 53 -15.49 1.78 -7.45
CA LEU A 53 -16.42 0.65 -7.41
C LEU A 53 -17.56 0.89 -6.42
N SER A 54 -17.31 1.48 -5.25
CA SER A 54 -18.39 1.87 -4.35
C SER A 54 -19.32 2.85 -5.03
N LEU A 55 -18.76 3.88 -5.67
CA LEU A 55 -19.55 4.87 -6.38
C LEU A 55 -20.35 4.25 -7.54
N TYR A 56 -19.76 3.33 -8.29
CA TYR A 56 -20.45 2.59 -9.36
C TYR A 56 -21.61 1.74 -8.81
N MET A 57 -21.37 0.98 -7.74
CA MET A 57 -22.42 0.15 -7.12
C MET A 57 -23.59 1.00 -6.57
N GLU A 58 -23.28 2.14 -5.97
CA GLU A 58 -24.31 3.01 -5.38
C GLU A 58 -25.04 3.85 -6.45
N THR A 59 -24.33 4.42 -7.44
CA THR A 59 -24.94 5.36 -8.41
C THR A 59 -25.46 4.69 -9.66
N VAL A 60 -24.86 3.57 -10.12
CA VAL A 60 -25.25 2.88 -11.36
C VAL A 60 -26.07 1.64 -11.06
N LEU A 61 -25.69 0.83 -10.07
CA LEU A 61 -26.45 -0.37 -9.69
C LEU A 61 -27.50 -0.11 -8.62
N HIS A 62 -27.53 1.10 -8.05
CA HIS A 62 -28.48 1.51 -7.00
C HIS A 62 -28.45 0.63 -5.76
N TYR A 63 -27.27 0.13 -5.40
CA TYR A 63 -27.06 -0.64 -4.18
C TYR A 63 -27.12 0.27 -2.94
N SER A 64 -27.69 -0.23 -1.86
CA SER A 64 -27.57 0.40 -0.56
C SER A 64 -26.13 0.26 -0.04
N ALA A 65 -25.73 1.10 0.91
CA ALA A 65 -24.41 1.03 1.54
C ALA A 65 -24.10 -0.36 2.14
N LEU A 66 -25.13 -1.04 2.70
CA LEU A 66 -24.98 -2.39 3.22
C LEU A 66 -24.72 -3.42 2.11
N GLN A 67 -25.44 -3.32 1.00
CA GLN A 67 -25.22 -4.18 -0.18
C GLN A 67 -23.85 -3.95 -0.80
N THR A 68 -23.42 -2.70 -0.90
CA THR A 68 -22.07 -2.32 -1.37
C THR A 68 -20.99 -2.92 -0.46
N GLY A 69 -21.17 -2.82 0.86
CA GLY A 69 -20.26 -3.46 1.82
C GLY A 69 -20.21 -4.99 1.69
N ALA A 70 -21.37 -5.64 1.56
CA ALA A 70 -21.46 -7.08 1.36
C ALA A 70 -20.82 -7.54 0.03
N ALA A 71 -20.91 -6.72 -1.02
CA ALA A 71 -20.29 -6.99 -2.30
C ALA A 71 -18.75 -7.06 -2.25
N TYR A 72 -18.12 -6.49 -1.22
CA TYR A 72 -16.67 -6.59 -1.01
C TYR A 72 -16.25 -7.85 -0.22
N LEU A 73 -17.17 -8.64 0.34
CA LEU A 73 -16.80 -9.85 1.10
C LEU A 73 -15.95 -10.85 0.29
N PRO A 74 -16.27 -11.16 -0.98
CA PRO A 74 -15.42 -12.04 -1.79
C PRO A 74 -14.01 -11.49 -1.99
N LEU A 75 -13.86 -10.16 -2.12
CA LEU A 75 -12.55 -9.52 -2.20
C LEU A 75 -11.76 -9.70 -0.90
N CYS A 76 -12.38 -9.49 0.28
CA CYS A 76 -11.73 -9.69 1.57
C CYS A 76 -11.25 -11.14 1.75
N VAL A 77 -12.08 -12.11 1.40
CA VAL A 77 -11.73 -13.54 1.44
C VAL A 77 -10.56 -13.81 0.48
N GLY A 78 -10.62 -13.30 -0.75
CA GLY A 78 -9.57 -13.46 -1.75
C GLY A 78 -8.23 -12.88 -1.30
N VAL A 79 -8.24 -11.69 -0.69
CA VAL A 79 -7.04 -11.06 -0.09
C VAL A 79 -6.45 -11.92 1.00
N GLY A 80 -7.28 -12.47 1.92
CA GLY A 80 -6.82 -13.35 2.99
C GLY A 80 -6.17 -14.63 2.47
N ILE A 81 -6.80 -15.28 1.49
CA ILE A 81 -6.26 -16.49 0.83
C ILE A 81 -4.93 -16.17 0.13
N ALA A 82 -4.90 -15.11 -0.67
CA ALA A 82 -3.69 -14.71 -1.40
C ALA A 82 -2.55 -14.33 -0.46
N ALA A 83 -2.83 -13.64 0.64
CA ALA A 83 -1.86 -13.31 1.67
C ALA A 83 -1.27 -14.57 2.33
N GLY A 84 -2.11 -15.54 2.67
CA GLY A 84 -1.68 -16.82 3.24
C GLY A 84 -0.80 -17.63 2.29
N VAL A 85 -1.14 -17.67 1.00
CA VAL A 85 -0.34 -18.33 -0.05
C VAL A 85 0.97 -17.58 -0.28
N ALA A 86 0.93 -16.26 -0.40
CA ALA A 86 2.12 -15.42 -0.59
C ALA A 86 3.10 -15.56 0.59
N GLY A 87 2.61 -15.61 1.83
CA GLY A 87 3.43 -15.83 3.01
C GLY A 87 4.23 -17.13 2.98
N LYS A 88 3.62 -18.21 2.45
CA LYS A 88 4.31 -19.50 2.26
C LYS A 88 5.26 -19.49 1.06
N LEU A 89 4.93 -18.70 0.04
CA LEU A 89 5.67 -18.69 -1.22
C LEU A 89 6.88 -17.73 -1.18
N VAL A 90 6.85 -16.72 -0.31
CA VAL A 90 7.89 -15.68 -0.22
C VAL A 90 9.28 -16.25 0.03
N SER A 91 9.39 -17.30 0.85
CA SER A 91 10.66 -17.99 1.14
C SER A 91 11.21 -18.74 -0.09
N ARG A 92 10.32 -19.18 -1.00
CA ARG A 92 10.71 -19.98 -2.19
C ARG A 92 11.01 -19.11 -3.40
N VAL A 93 10.18 -18.10 -3.67
CA VAL A 93 10.24 -17.29 -4.90
C VAL A 93 10.94 -15.95 -4.66
N GLY A 94 10.97 -15.48 -3.42
CA GLY A 94 11.46 -14.15 -3.04
C GLY A 94 10.41 -13.06 -3.19
N THR A 95 10.63 -11.93 -2.52
CA THR A 95 9.67 -10.82 -2.48
C THR A 95 9.48 -10.15 -3.83
N ARG A 96 10.54 -9.97 -4.60
CA ARG A 96 10.51 -9.27 -5.89
C ARG A 96 9.56 -9.92 -6.91
N ALA A 97 9.64 -11.24 -7.07
CA ALA A 97 8.78 -11.96 -8.00
C ALA A 97 7.29 -11.89 -7.57
N LEU A 98 7.03 -11.96 -6.26
CA LEU A 98 5.68 -11.84 -5.72
C LEU A 98 5.11 -10.42 -5.87
N ILE A 99 5.92 -9.37 -5.68
CA ILE A 99 5.49 -7.98 -5.90
C ILE A 99 5.10 -7.79 -7.37
N ILE A 100 5.97 -8.18 -8.30
CA ILE A 100 5.71 -8.04 -9.73
C ILE A 100 4.48 -8.83 -10.15
N GLY A 101 4.42 -10.12 -9.80
CA GLY A 101 3.31 -11.00 -10.12
C GLY A 101 1.99 -10.51 -9.53
N GLY A 102 2.00 -10.12 -8.26
CA GLY A 102 0.82 -9.58 -7.57
C GLY A 102 0.31 -8.27 -8.19
N LEU A 103 1.21 -7.35 -8.55
CA LEU A 103 0.83 -6.10 -9.23
C LEU A 103 0.23 -6.34 -10.60
N LEU A 104 0.77 -7.29 -11.38
CA LEU A 104 0.22 -7.63 -12.70
C LEU A 104 -1.14 -8.32 -12.59
N ILE A 105 -1.32 -9.22 -11.61
CA ILE A 105 -2.63 -9.85 -11.32
C ILE A 105 -3.64 -8.78 -10.90
N ALA A 106 -3.26 -7.87 -10.00
CA ALA A 106 -4.14 -6.77 -9.59
C ALA A 106 -4.48 -5.84 -10.77
N ALA A 107 -3.50 -5.51 -11.62
CA ALA A 107 -3.71 -4.71 -12.83
C ALA A 107 -4.68 -5.41 -13.81
N ALA A 108 -4.58 -6.73 -13.97
CA ALA A 108 -5.52 -7.51 -14.78
C ALA A 108 -6.95 -7.43 -14.19
N GLY A 109 -7.10 -7.55 -12.86
CA GLY A 109 -8.39 -7.38 -12.18
C GLY A 109 -9.00 -6.00 -12.41
N LEU A 110 -8.21 -4.92 -12.25
CA LEU A 110 -8.67 -3.57 -12.55
C LEU A 110 -8.94 -3.36 -14.04
N GLY A 111 -8.19 -4.01 -14.92
CA GLY A 111 -8.44 -4.01 -16.35
C GLY A 111 -9.78 -4.65 -16.73
N LEU A 112 -10.18 -5.73 -16.04
CA LEU A 112 -11.52 -6.30 -16.17
C LEU A 112 -12.59 -5.32 -15.67
N LEU A 113 -12.38 -4.76 -14.47
CA LEU A 113 -13.29 -3.78 -13.88
C LEU A 113 -13.39 -2.47 -14.69
N SER A 114 -12.40 -2.12 -15.50
CA SER A 114 -12.47 -0.97 -16.38
C SER A 114 -13.44 -1.16 -17.58
N ARG A 115 -14.02 -2.35 -17.74
CA ARG A 115 -14.98 -2.67 -18.82
C ARG A 115 -16.42 -2.79 -18.32
N LEU A 116 -16.71 -2.35 -17.09
CA LEU A 116 -18.04 -2.43 -16.49
C LEU A 116 -19.10 -1.75 -17.37
N PRO A 117 -20.20 -2.43 -17.74
CA PRO A 117 -21.27 -1.83 -18.54
C PRO A 117 -22.15 -0.90 -17.71
N GLY A 118 -22.91 -0.01 -18.36
CA GLY A 118 -23.82 0.96 -17.70
C GLY A 118 -25.04 0.36 -17.01
N GLY A 119 -25.16 -0.96 -16.93
CA GLY A 119 -26.26 -1.70 -16.28
C GLY A 119 -25.85 -3.11 -16.01
N GLY A 120 -24.60 -3.31 -15.52
CA GLY A 120 -23.97 -4.60 -15.35
C GLY A 120 -24.55 -5.43 -14.20
N SER A 121 -24.27 -6.74 -14.27
CA SER A 121 -24.57 -7.71 -13.21
C SER A 121 -23.37 -7.84 -12.28
N TYR A 122 -23.64 -7.89 -10.97
CA TYR A 122 -22.59 -8.13 -9.96
C TYR A 122 -21.79 -9.41 -10.26
N LEU A 123 -22.48 -10.53 -10.51
CA LEU A 123 -21.85 -11.83 -10.67
C LEU A 123 -21.03 -11.94 -11.97
N ALA A 124 -21.52 -11.34 -13.06
CA ALA A 124 -20.85 -11.46 -14.35
C ALA A 124 -19.76 -10.40 -14.56
N ASP A 125 -19.98 -9.18 -14.10
CA ASP A 125 -19.14 -8.05 -14.46
C ASP A 125 -18.22 -7.59 -13.34
N LEU A 126 -18.69 -7.56 -12.05
CA LEU A 126 -17.88 -7.09 -10.94
C LEU A 126 -17.08 -8.21 -10.28
N LEU A 127 -17.74 -9.32 -9.95
CA LEU A 127 -17.16 -10.39 -9.14
C LEU A 127 -15.86 -10.97 -9.74
N PRO A 128 -15.76 -11.27 -11.05
CA PRO A 128 -14.52 -11.79 -11.61
C PRO A 128 -13.35 -10.83 -11.47
N GLY A 129 -13.58 -9.54 -11.74
CA GLY A 129 -12.57 -8.50 -11.58
C GLY A 129 -12.15 -8.30 -10.13
N LEU A 130 -13.10 -8.31 -9.18
CA LEU A 130 -12.84 -8.22 -7.74
C LEU A 130 -12.01 -9.41 -7.24
N VAL A 131 -12.34 -10.64 -7.65
CA VAL A 131 -11.58 -11.85 -7.27
C VAL A 131 -10.17 -11.78 -7.81
N VAL A 132 -9.98 -11.44 -9.08
CA VAL A 132 -8.62 -11.31 -9.66
C VAL A 132 -7.83 -10.20 -8.97
N ALA A 133 -8.44 -9.04 -8.74
CA ALA A 133 -7.78 -7.93 -8.05
C ALA A 133 -7.39 -8.30 -6.61
N SER A 134 -8.24 -9.06 -5.89
CA SER A 134 -7.97 -9.50 -4.51
C SER A 134 -6.75 -10.41 -4.39
N LEU A 135 -6.57 -11.31 -5.35
CA LEU A 135 -5.39 -12.20 -5.40
C LEU A 135 -4.09 -11.38 -5.56
N GLY A 136 -4.12 -10.38 -6.43
CA GLY A 136 -3.00 -9.45 -6.59
C GLY A 136 -2.74 -8.62 -5.34
N LEU A 137 -3.77 -8.02 -4.76
CA LEU A 137 -3.70 -7.16 -3.58
C LEU A 137 -3.11 -7.90 -2.37
N GLY A 138 -3.63 -9.09 -2.05
CA GLY A 138 -3.14 -9.89 -0.93
C GLY A 138 -1.67 -10.30 -1.10
N THR A 139 -1.28 -10.66 -2.33
CA THR A 139 0.10 -11.03 -2.66
C THR A 139 1.05 -9.84 -2.50
N VAL A 140 0.70 -8.66 -3.03
CA VAL A 140 1.50 -7.44 -2.94
C VAL A 140 1.66 -7.01 -1.50
N PHE A 141 0.59 -7.03 -0.71
CA PHE A 141 0.63 -6.59 0.68
C PHE A 141 1.66 -7.36 1.52
N VAL A 142 1.65 -8.70 1.43
CA VAL A 142 2.60 -9.55 2.14
C VAL A 142 4.02 -9.37 1.61
N ALA A 143 4.19 -9.34 0.29
CA ALA A 143 5.50 -9.27 -0.31
C ALA A 143 6.20 -7.93 -0.04
N VAL A 144 5.47 -6.80 -0.07
CA VAL A 144 6.02 -5.47 0.21
C VAL A 144 6.35 -5.31 1.69
N THR A 145 5.48 -5.74 2.61
CA THR A 145 5.77 -5.67 4.05
C THR A 145 6.98 -6.52 4.42
N THR A 146 7.14 -7.70 3.81
CA THR A 146 8.31 -8.56 3.99
C THR A 146 9.58 -7.91 3.42
N ALA A 147 9.51 -7.36 2.21
CA ALA A 147 10.65 -6.69 1.56
C ALA A 147 11.12 -5.46 2.36
N ALA A 148 10.19 -4.70 2.89
CA ALA A 148 10.47 -3.50 3.65
C ALA A 148 11.08 -3.78 5.04
N SER A 149 10.78 -4.94 5.61
CA SER A 149 11.39 -5.40 6.87
C SER A 149 12.76 -6.05 6.67
N ALA A 150 13.07 -6.47 5.42
CA ALA A 150 14.32 -7.15 5.11
C ALA A 150 15.49 -6.15 5.09
N GLY A 151 16.56 -6.46 5.83
CA GLY A 151 17.78 -5.65 5.86
C GLY A 151 17.70 -4.37 6.70
N VAL A 152 16.58 -4.13 7.41
CA VAL A 152 16.46 -3.01 8.34
C VAL A 152 16.87 -3.47 9.75
N PRO A 153 17.85 -2.81 10.40
CA PRO A 153 18.21 -3.10 11.78
C PRO A 153 17.00 -2.95 12.73
N ALA A 154 16.90 -3.80 13.76
CA ALA A 154 15.78 -3.79 14.70
C ALA A 154 15.54 -2.40 15.34
N ALA A 155 16.60 -1.66 15.64
CA ALA A 155 16.52 -0.28 16.16
C ALA A 155 15.87 0.72 15.19
N GLN A 156 15.81 0.42 13.89
CA GLN A 156 15.23 1.29 12.85
C GLN A 156 13.92 0.74 12.28
N ALA A 157 13.45 -0.43 12.72
CA ALA A 157 12.26 -1.09 12.19
C ALA A 157 11.00 -0.20 12.31
N GLY A 158 10.84 0.53 13.41
CA GLY A 158 9.74 1.48 13.60
C GLY A 158 9.77 2.64 12.61
N ARG A 159 10.97 3.18 12.29
CA ARG A 159 11.14 4.26 11.31
C ARG A 159 10.82 3.79 9.89
N ALA A 160 11.25 2.57 9.53
CA ALA A 160 10.92 1.97 8.24
C ALA A 160 9.42 1.73 8.09
N ALA A 161 8.75 1.21 9.12
CA ALA A 161 7.30 1.02 9.13
C ALA A 161 6.54 2.35 9.00
N ALA A 162 7.01 3.42 9.66
CA ALA A 162 6.44 4.75 9.53
C ALA A 162 6.57 5.31 8.11
N LEU A 163 7.72 5.11 7.45
CA LEU A 163 7.94 5.53 6.07
C LEU A 163 6.98 4.83 5.11
N ILE A 164 6.82 3.51 5.25
CA ILE A 164 5.85 2.73 4.45
C ILE A 164 4.42 3.24 4.66
N SER A 165 4.02 3.47 5.92
CA SER A 165 2.69 4.02 6.23
C SER A 165 2.48 5.40 5.62
N ALA A 166 3.49 6.27 5.65
CA ALA A 166 3.44 7.57 5.01
C ALA A 166 3.31 7.45 3.48
N SER A 167 4.10 6.57 2.85
CA SER A 167 4.02 6.28 1.41
C SER A 167 2.64 5.75 1.01
N GLN A 168 2.03 4.89 1.82
CA GLN A 168 0.67 4.39 1.61
C GLN A 168 -0.37 5.51 1.64
N GLN A 169 -0.33 6.38 2.65
CA GLN A 169 -1.29 7.48 2.79
C GLN A 169 -1.13 8.53 1.69
N LEU A 170 0.12 8.88 1.34
CA LEU A 170 0.40 9.77 0.22
C LEU A 170 -0.06 9.16 -1.10
N GLY A 171 0.21 7.88 -1.32
CA GLY A 171 -0.23 7.14 -2.50
C GLY A 171 -1.74 7.12 -2.63
N ALA A 172 -2.45 6.81 -1.55
CA ALA A 172 -3.90 6.82 -1.50
C ALA A 172 -4.48 8.21 -1.86
N ALA A 173 -3.96 9.28 -1.25
CA ALA A 173 -4.45 10.64 -1.46
C ALA A 173 -4.15 11.17 -2.87
N LEU A 174 -2.90 11.04 -3.32
CA LEU A 174 -2.48 11.50 -4.66
C LEU A 174 -3.14 10.69 -5.77
N GLY A 175 -3.19 9.36 -5.59
CA GLY A 175 -3.81 8.47 -6.56
C GLY A 175 -5.29 8.75 -6.73
N LEU A 176 -6.03 8.89 -5.63
CA LEU A 176 -7.43 9.23 -5.67
C LEU A 176 -7.65 10.59 -6.36
N ALA A 177 -6.84 11.62 -6.03
CA ALA A 177 -6.95 12.93 -6.65
C ALA A 177 -6.72 12.89 -8.18
N VAL A 178 -5.64 12.22 -8.63
CA VAL A 178 -5.30 12.11 -10.05
C VAL A 178 -6.37 11.31 -10.81
N LEU A 179 -6.77 10.16 -10.26
CA LEU A 179 -7.73 9.28 -10.92
C LEU A 179 -9.16 9.87 -10.92
N THR A 180 -9.52 10.65 -9.89
CA THR A 180 -10.77 11.43 -9.89
C THR A 180 -10.73 12.53 -10.94
N ALA A 181 -9.63 13.23 -11.11
CA ALA A 181 -9.46 14.21 -12.16
C ALA A 181 -9.63 13.57 -13.57
N LEU A 182 -9.05 12.38 -13.79
CA LEU A 182 -9.22 11.62 -15.03
C LEU A 182 -10.67 11.19 -15.26
N ALA A 183 -11.37 10.72 -14.22
CA ALA A 183 -12.78 10.34 -14.28
C ALA A 183 -13.64 11.56 -14.63
N THR A 184 -13.46 12.65 -13.89
CA THR A 184 -14.24 13.90 -14.08
C THR A 184 -14.01 14.50 -15.46
N ALA A 185 -12.77 14.56 -15.94
CA ALA A 185 -12.46 15.07 -17.28
C ALA A 185 -13.16 14.23 -18.38
N ARG A 186 -13.21 12.90 -18.21
CA ARG A 186 -13.92 12.03 -19.16
C ARG A 186 -15.41 12.22 -19.09
N THR A 187 -15.99 12.26 -17.88
CA THR A 187 -17.41 12.46 -17.66
C THR A 187 -17.89 13.79 -18.22
N SER A 188 -17.21 14.90 -17.88
CA SER A 188 -17.60 16.25 -18.37
C SER A 188 -17.46 16.38 -19.88
N GLY A 189 -16.43 15.78 -20.49
CA GLY A 189 -16.29 15.78 -21.97
C GLY A 189 -17.44 15.05 -22.68
N LEU A 190 -17.91 13.94 -22.11
CA LEU A 190 -19.06 13.20 -22.68
C LEU A 190 -20.39 13.94 -22.47
N LEU A 191 -20.58 14.57 -21.30
CA LEU A 191 -21.75 15.39 -21.02
C LEU A 191 -21.84 16.60 -21.99
N ALA A 192 -20.70 17.26 -22.22
CA ALA A 192 -20.61 18.33 -23.21
C ALA A 192 -20.93 17.86 -24.64
N GLY A 193 -20.63 16.59 -24.95
CA GLY A 193 -20.97 15.92 -26.20
C GLY A 193 -22.43 15.41 -26.29
N GLY A 194 -23.28 15.71 -25.29
CA GLY A 194 -24.70 15.34 -25.29
C GLY A 194 -25.00 13.88 -24.92
N HIS A 195 -24.04 13.15 -24.32
CA HIS A 195 -24.26 11.78 -23.84
C HIS A 195 -25.14 11.77 -22.59
N ALA A 196 -25.89 10.68 -22.41
CA ALA A 196 -26.70 10.47 -21.20
C ALA A 196 -25.83 10.48 -19.93
N PRO A 197 -26.28 11.12 -18.85
CA PRO A 197 -25.48 11.27 -17.59
C PRO A 197 -24.98 9.95 -17.03
N ALA A 198 -25.80 8.90 -17.01
CA ALA A 198 -25.40 7.58 -16.50
C ALA A 198 -24.28 6.94 -17.34
N ALA A 199 -24.36 7.06 -18.68
CA ALA A 199 -23.31 6.57 -19.56
C ALA A 199 -22.01 7.36 -19.42
N ALA A 200 -22.10 8.69 -19.28
CA ALA A 200 -20.94 9.55 -19.07
C ALA A 200 -20.23 9.24 -17.73
N LEU A 201 -20.99 9.04 -16.64
CA LEU A 201 -20.45 8.64 -15.34
C LEU A 201 -19.74 7.28 -15.39
N THR A 202 -20.40 6.27 -15.97
CA THR A 202 -19.81 4.93 -16.12
C THR A 202 -18.51 5.00 -16.92
N ALA A 203 -18.46 5.75 -18.03
CA ALA A 203 -17.25 5.93 -18.81
C ALA A 203 -16.13 6.66 -18.02
N GLY A 204 -16.49 7.57 -17.11
CA GLY A 204 -15.55 8.20 -16.18
C GLY A 204 -14.94 7.18 -15.23
N PHE A 205 -15.75 6.32 -14.62
CA PHE A 205 -15.28 5.26 -13.71
C PHE A 205 -14.40 4.25 -14.44
N GLN A 206 -14.79 3.81 -15.63
CA GLN A 206 -13.98 2.95 -16.48
C GLN A 206 -12.60 3.57 -16.76
N ARG A 207 -12.55 4.87 -17.06
CA ARG A 207 -11.29 5.58 -17.32
C ARG A 207 -10.39 5.65 -16.10
N ALA A 208 -10.94 5.88 -14.91
CA ALA A 208 -10.20 5.88 -13.66
C ALA A 208 -9.65 4.50 -13.34
N LEU A 209 -10.46 3.45 -13.45
CA LEU A 209 -10.04 2.06 -13.21
C LEU A 209 -8.96 1.60 -14.20
N LEU A 210 -9.07 1.99 -15.45
CA LEU A 210 -8.02 1.76 -16.45
C LEU A 210 -6.73 2.51 -16.09
N GLY A 211 -6.83 3.77 -15.67
CA GLY A 211 -5.70 4.55 -15.18
C GLY A 211 -5.00 3.89 -13.97
N ALA A 212 -5.80 3.36 -13.04
CA ALA A 212 -5.30 2.58 -11.92
C ALA A 212 -4.58 1.30 -12.37
N ALA A 213 -5.15 0.56 -13.34
CA ALA A 213 -4.52 -0.64 -13.90
C ALA A 213 -3.16 -0.30 -14.54
N VAL A 214 -3.09 0.76 -15.33
CA VAL A 214 -1.83 1.24 -15.95
C VAL A 214 -0.81 1.64 -14.88
N ALA A 215 -1.25 2.32 -13.81
CA ALA A 215 -0.38 2.67 -12.70
C ALA A 215 0.20 1.43 -11.99
N LEU A 216 -0.59 0.37 -11.79
CA LEU A 216 -0.10 -0.89 -11.23
C LEU A 216 0.91 -1.60 -12.15
N VAL A 217 0.70 -1.56 -13.46
CA VAL A 217 1.70 -2.07 -14.43
C VAL A 217 3.00 -1.27 -14.34
N ALA A 218 2.91 0.06 -14.26
CA ALA A 218 4.10 0.91 -14.07
C ALA A 218 4.81 0.59 -12.74
N ALA A 219 4.05 0.38 -11.65
CA ALA A 219 4.60 -0.08 -10.38
C ALA A 219 5.31 -1.44 -10.51
N ALA A 220 4.76 -2.39 -11.28
CA ALA A 220 5.38 -3.69 -11.52
C ALA A 220 6.72 -3.55 -12.26
N VAL A 221 6.81 -2.65 -13.24
CA VAL A 221 8.08 -2.35 -13.93
C VAL A 221 9.10 -1.73 -12.98
N LEU A 222 8.69 -0.80 -12.13
CA LEU A 222 9.56 -0.20 -11.12
C LEU A 222 10.03 -1.22 -10.07
N ALA A 223 9.16 -2.16 -9.69
CA ALA A 223 9.46 -3.23 -8.75
C ALA A 223 10.58 -4.18 -9.22
N VAL A 224 10.92 -4.18 -10.50
CA VAL A 224 12.10 -4.90 -11.02
C VAL A 224 13.39 -4.42 -10.34
N ARG A 225 13.43 -3.16 -9.89
CA ARG A 225 14.55 -2.57 -9.15
C ARG A 225 14.45 -2.68 -7.64
N ALA A 226 13.34 -3.23 -7.11
CA ALA A 226 13.17 -3.43 -5.68
C ALA A 226 14.13 -4.51 -5.15
N ALA A 227 14.50 -4.40 -3.88
CA ALA A 227 15.33 -5.40 -3.22
C ALA A 227 14.62 -6.76 -3.20
N ASN A 228 15.40 -7.82 -3.44
CA ASN A 228 14.90 -9.18 -3.30
C ASN A 228 15.40 -9.75 -1.97
N THR A 229 14.52 -10.34 -1.18
CA THR A 229 14.92 -10.96 0.09
C THR A 229 15.92 -12.10 -0.07
N ARG A 230 16.03 -12.69 -1.27
CA ARG A 230 17.06 -13.70 -1.56
C ARG A 230 18.47 -13.13 -1.64
N ASP A 231 18.58 -11.84 -1.94
CA ASP A 231 19.86 -11.15 -2.12
C ASP A 231 20.34 -10.49 -0.82
N VAL A 232 19.50 -10.51 0.23
CA VAL A 232 19.86 -9.97 1.56
C VAL A 232 20.43 -11.12 2.39
N PRO A 233 21.69 -11.05 2.84
CA PRO A 233 22.23 -12.02 3.78
C PRO A 233 21.32 -12.12 5.01
N ALA A 234 21.09 -13.35 5.50
CA ALA A 234 20.34 -13.55 6.73
C ALA A 234 20.94 -12.63 7.81
N ALA A 235 20.09 -11.79 8.43
CA ALA A 235 20.54 -10.94 9.52
C ALA A 235 21.29 -11.84 10.52
N VAL A 236 22.54 -11.49 10.81
CA VAL A 236 23.33 -12.18 11.84
C VAL A 236 22.45 -12.20 13.09
N PRO A 237 22.15 -13.37 13.67
CA PRO A 237 21.38 -13.43 14.90
C PRO A 237 22.02 -12.45 15.88
N ALA A 238 21.22 -11.56 16.47
CA ALA A 238 21.72 -10.69 17.53
C ALA A 238 22.45 -11.62 18.52
N VAL A 239 23.74 -11.38 18.70
CA VAL A 239 24.49 -12.09 19.75
C VAL A 239 23.69 -11.88 21.03
N PRO A 240 23.24 -12.94 21.71
CA PRO A 240 22.51 -12.78 22.94
C PRO A 240 23.33 -11.85 23.83
N GLU A 241 22.73 -10.77 24.30
CA GLU A 241 23.38 -9.89 25.28
C GLU A 241 23.87 -10.79 26.40
N PRO A 242 25.16 -10.77 26.75
CA PRO A 242 25.65 -11.63 27.82
C PRO A 242 24.75 -11.41 29.02
N ALA A 243 24.20 -12.50 29.55
CA ALA A 243 23.36 -12.45 30.73
C ALA A 243 24.10 -11.62 31.80
N PRO A 244 23.41 -10.66 32.47
CA PRO A 244 24.06 -9.85 33.50
C PRO A 244 24.82 -10.78 34.42
N SER A 245 26.12 -10.51 34.55
CA SER A 245 27.02 -11.36 35.35
C SER A 245 26.43 -11.44 36.74
N ALA A 246 26.37 -12.64 37.29
CA ALA A 246 25.85 -12.92 38.65
C ALA A 246 26.55 -12.11 39.76
N GLY A 247 27.49 -11.21 39.40
CA GLY A 247 28.18 -10.29 40.29
C GLY A 247 27.41 -9.00 40.61
N ASP A 248 26.41 -8.60 39.76
CA ASP A 248 25.67 -7.35 40.00
C ASP A 248 24.39 -7.52 40.85
N ALA A 249 24.05 -8.75 41.23
CA ALA A 249 22.90 -9.05 42.10
C ALA A 249 23.19 -8.89 43.61
N GLY A 250 24.38 -8.42 43.98
CA GLY A 250 24.84 -8.35 45.38
C GLY A 250 25.00 -6.94 45.97
N ALA A 251 24.62 -5.88 45.23
CA ALA A 251 24.61 -4.53 45.82
C ALA A 251 23.29 -4.29 46.57
N GLU A 252 23.21 -4.82 47.79
CA GLU A 252 22.16 -4.47 48.75
C GLU A 252 22.24 -2.94 49.03
N PRO A 253 21.14 -2.19 48.90
CA PRO A 253 21.16 -0.74 49.18
C PRO A 253 21.47 -0.55 50.66
N ALA A 254 22.53 0.20 50.96
CA ALA A 254 22.90 0.57 52.31
C ALA A 254 21.72 1.19 53.07
N PRO A 255 21.53 0.84 54.37
CA PRO A 255 20.43 1.35 55.16
C PRO A 255 20.54 2.88 55.31
N ALA A 256 19.43 3.59 55.03
CA ALA A 256 19.31 5.04 55.18
C ALA A 256 19.59 5.43 56.63
N GLU A 257 20.58 6.28 56.86
CA GLU A 257 20.82 6.90 58.17
C GLU A 257 19.60 7.76 58.58
N PRO A 258 19.21 7.72 59.86
CA PRO A 258 18.11 8.54 60.36
C PRO A 258 18.55 10.01 60.46
N VAL A 259 17.88 10.85 59.71
CA VAL A 259 17.99 12.32 59.83
C VAL A 259 17.46 12.72 61.19
N THR A 260 18.33 13.09 62.11
CA THR A 260 18.00 13.78 63.33
C THR A 260 18.02 15.27 63.07
N ARG A 261 16.83 15.87 63.20
CA ARG A 261 16.39 17.29 63.22
C ARG A 261 16.54 18.10 61.97
#